data_674546dd44682a150c6c8aff80ac1e86
#
_entry.id   674546dd44682a150c6c8aff80ac1e86
#
_cell.length_a   1.000
_cell.length_b   1.000
_cell.length_c   1.000
_cell.angle_alpha   90.00
_cell.angle_beta   90.00
_cell.angle_gamma   90.00
#
_symmetry.space_group_name_H-M   'P 1'
#
loop_
_entity.id
_entity.type
_entity.pdbx_description
1 polymer ?
#
loop_
_entity_poly.entity_id
_entity_poly.type
_entity_poly.pdbx_seq_one_letter_code
_entity_poly.pdbx_strand_id
1 'polypeptide(L)'
;MKKIYSISLFILLCNLAFSQEIERCNCPQQSRIGKGTFYFSWGYNKDYFSKSDLHFKDAGAGNYDFTLYDIKAKDRPGFRNIFGTTLAVPQYVYRLGYYFNNKKDLGIEINFDHTKYVMINNQTARLKGHIGGTYYDVDTLISEDFLKFEHTNGANFLMVNLLKRQNLLVSANKKHWLGAVIKPGAGIVIPKTDVTIFKNHLDNKFHIAGYIVGVEAGLRYDLFKYAFLEFTGKGSFANYTDVLVIGDGKAHHYFFTAEVILTAGFQFAL
;
A
#
# COMPACT_ATOMS: atom_id res chain seq x y z
N MET A 1 5.48 17.14 -23.89
CA MET A 1 4.15 17.01 -24.50
C MET A 1 3.55 15.58 -24.50
N LYS A 2 4.34 14.49 -24.54
CA LYS A 2 3.80 13.11 -24.56
C LYS A 2 3.11 12.61 -23.25
N LYS A 3 3.35 13.23 -22.09
CA LYS A 3 2.73 12.82 -20.79
C LYS A 3 1.30 13.33 -20.58
N ILE A 4 0.88 14.38 -21.27
CA ILE A 4 -0.46 14.97 -21.13
C ILE A 4 -1.52 14.11 -21.84
N TYR A 5 -1.17 13.48 -22.95
CA TYR A 5 -2.09 12.62 -23.71
C TYR A 5 -2.49 11.33 -22.97
N SER A 6 -1.60 10.82 -22.09
CA SER A 6 -1.89 9.58 -21.32
C SER A 6 -2.95 9.79 -20.25
N ILE A 7 -2.96 10.96 -19.59
CA ILE A 7 -3.96 11.29 -18.55
C ILE A 7 -5.31 11.60 -19.20
N SER A 8 -5.31 12.32 -20.32
CA SER A 8 -6.54 12.62 -21.07
C SER A 8 -7.19 11.37 -21.65
N LEU A 9 -6.40 10.40 -22.12
CA LEU A 9 -6.91 9.13 -22.63
C LEU A 9 -7.50 8.27 -21.49
N PHE A 10 -6.88 8.27 -20.30
CA PHE A 10 -7.42 7.55 -19.14
C PHE A 10 -8.74 8.15 -18.64
N ILE A 11 -8.84 9.48 -18.58
CA ILE A 11 -10.09 10.18 -18.24
C ILE A 11 -11.17 9.94 -19.30
N LEU A 12 -10.82 9.89 -20.58
CA LEU A 12 -11.74 9.59 -21.66
C LEU A 12 -12.24 8.14 -21.61
N LEU A 13 -11.37 7.19 -21.32
CA LEU A 13 -11.72 5.77 -21.14
C LEU A 13 -12.60 5.57 -19.90
N CYS A 14 -12.37 6.27 -18.81
CA CYS A 14 -13.26 6.28 -17.65
C CYS A 14 -14.64 6.83 -18.00
N ASN A 15 -14.73 7.95 -18.73
CA ASN A 15 -16.01 8.51 -19.16
C ASN A 15 -16.76 7.61 -20.15
N LEU A 16 -16.07 6.92 -21.05
CA LEU A 16 -16.69 5.95 -21.95
C LEU A 16 -17.19 4.70 -21.21
N ALA A 17 -16.49 4.27 -20.17
CA ALA A 17 -16.94 3.18 -19.30
C ALA A 17 -18.17 3.56 -18.45
N PHE A 18 -18.34 4.84 -18.13
CA PHE A 18 -19.50 5.34 -17.38
C PHE A 18 -20.69 5.77 -18.28
N SER A 19 -20.47 5.97 -19.60
CA SER A 19 -21.53 6.43 -20.52
C SER A 19 -22.30 5.30 -21.20
N GLN A 20 -21.84 4.06 -21.13
CA GLN A 20 -22.70 2.94 -21.47
C GLN A 20 -23.71 2.79 -20.32
N GLU A 21 -24.98 3.00 -20.60
CA GLU A 21 -26.05 2.40 -19.79
C GLU A 21 -25.75 0.91 -19.73
N ILE A 22 -25.00 0.52 -18.70
CA ILE A 22 -24.93 -0.87 -18.29
C ILE A 22 -26.36 -1.16 -17.91
N GLU A 23 -27.08 -1.92 -18.73
CA GLU A 23 -28.31 -2.54 -18.28
C GLU A 23 -28.00 -3.13 -16.93
N ARG A 24 -28.46 -2.44 -15.89
CA ARG A 24 -28.22 -2.88 -14.51
C ARG A 24 -28.77 -4.28 -14.50
N CYS A 25 -27.87 -5.24 -14.43
CA CYS A 25 -28.28 -6.61 -14.27
C CYS A 25 -29.35 -6.58 -13.17
N ASN A 26 -30.59 -6.89 -13.51
CA ASN A 26 -31.66 -7.13 -12.56
C ASN A 26 -31.34 -8.42 -11.79
N CYS A 27 -30.03 -8.58 -11.51
CA CYS A 27 -29.52 -9.66 -10.69
C CYS A 27 -30.21 -9.52 -9.37
N PRO A 28 -30.96 -10.52 -8.94
CA PRO A 28 -31.63 -10.47 -7.66
C PRO A 28 -30.55 -10.13 -6.63
N GLN A 29 -30.72 -8.95 -6.03
CA GLN A 29 -29.87 -8.56 -4.91
C GLN A 29 -30.08 -9.65 -3.89
N GLN A 30 -29.14 -10.59 -3.81
CA GLN A 30 -29.22 -11.63 -2.83
C GLN A 30 -29.21 -10.91 -1.50
N SER A 31 -30.37 -10.73 -0.90
CA SER A 31 -30.46 -10.41 0.50
C SER A 31 -29.76 -11.57 1.20
N ARG A 32 -28.45 -11.45 1.38
CA ARG A 32 -27.69 -12.38 2.19
C ARG A 32 -28.24 -12.23 3.58
N ILE A 33 -29.33 -12.99 3.75
CA ILE A 33 -29.96 -13.36 5.00
C ILE A 33 -29.68 -12.39 6.14
N GLY A 34 -30.54 -11.40 6.29
CA GLY A 34 -31.00 -10.73 7.51
C GLY A 34 -30.04 -10.30 8.63
N LYS A 35 -28.76 -10.62 8.59
CA LYS A 35 -27.83 -10.40 9.70
C LYS A 35 -26.46 -10.12 9.16
N GLY A 36 -25.96 -9.22 8.66
CA GLY A 36 -24.60 -8.87 8.27
C GLY A 36 -23.66 -10.04 7.85
N THR A 37 -22.57 -9.74 7.22
CA THR A 37 -21.62 -10.77 6.76
C THR A 37 -20.21 -10.39 7.18
N PHE A 38 -19.59 -11.22 8.01
CA PHE A 38 -18.17 -11.15 8.28
C PHE A 38 -17.36 -11.85 7.22
N TYR A 39 -16.17 -11.34 6.96
CA TYR A 39 -15.18 -12.04 6.16
C TYR A 39 -13.77 -11.80 6.68
N PHE A 40 -12.92 -12.77 6.39
CA PHE A 40 -11.48 -12.68 6.52
C PHE A 40 -10.84 -13.10 5.20
N SER A 41 -9.81 -12.38 4.76
CA SER A 41 -8.98 -12.81 3.65
C SER A 41 -7.52 -12.54 3.92
N TRP A 42 -6.71 -13.35 3.24
CA TRP A 42 -5.27 -13.29 3.24
C TRP A 42 -4.76 -13.43 1.81
N GLY A 43 -3.65 -12.79 1.51
CA GLY A 43 -3.05 -12.86 0.20
C GLY A 43 -1.72 -12.14 0.12
N TYR A 44 -1.39 -11.72 -1.09
CA TYR A 44 -0.13 -11.11 -1.42
C TYR A 44 -0.33 -9.82 -2.20
N ASN A 45 0.63 -8.90 -2.06
CA ASN A 45 0.68 -7.66 -2.82
C ASN A 45 2.02 -7.51 -3.55
N LYS A 46 2.01 -6.63 -4.54
CA LYS A 46 3.19 -6.11 -5.20
C LYS A 46 3.04 -4.60 -5.36
N ASP A 47 4.11 -3.87 -5.00
CA ASP A 47 4.07 -2.43 -4.83
C ASP A 47 4.92 -1.70 -5.86
N TYR A 48 4.47 -0.49 -6.18
CA TYR A 48 5.19 0.48 -7.01
C TYR A 48 5.18 1.81 -6.27
N PHE A 49 6.36 2.41 -6.08
CA PHE A 49 6.53 3.65 -5.34
C PHE A 49 6.87 4.80 -6.27
N SER A 50 6.29 5.98 -6.03
CA SER A 50 6.78 7.20 -6.64
C SER A 50 8.17 7.56 -6.09
N LYS A 51 8.86 8.49 -6.74
CA LYS A 51 10.00 9.14 -6.11
C LYS A 51 9.56 9.85 -4.84
N SER A 52 10.50 10.02 -3.90
CA SER A 52 10.28 10.58 -2.58
C SER A 52 11.47 11.45 -2.18
N ASP A 53 11.20 12.58 -1.55
CA ASP A 53 12.23 13.36 -0.88
C ASP A 53 12.44 12.81 0.51
N LEU A 54 13.68 12.45 0.84
CA LEU A 54 14.06 11.90 2.14
C LEU A 54 14.75 12.99 2.96
N HIS A 55 14.10 13.48 3.99
CA HIS A 55 14.67 14.45 4.93
C HIS A 55 15.16 13.73 6.19
N PHE A 56 16.40 13.95 6.57
CA PHE A 56 17.06 13.41 7.75
C PHE A 56 17.49 14.52 8.68
N LYS A 57 17.18 14.37 9.97
CA LYS A 57 17.54 15.36 10.98
C LYS A 57 17.99 14.70 12.28
N ASP A 58 19.15 15.11 12.79
CA ASP A 58 19.64 14.83 14.12
C ASP A 58 20.40 16.06 14.65
N ALA A 59 19.83 16.74 15.63
CA ALA A 59 20.45 17.89 16.28
C ALA A 59 21.44 17.49 17.40
N GLY A 60 21.50 16.19 17.72
CA GLY A 60 22.39 15.62 18.73
C GLY A 60 23.74 15.18 18.17
N ALA A 61 24.14 13.95 18.50
CA ALA A 61 25.43 13.39 18.14
C ALA A 61 25.71 13.26 16.65
N GLY A 62 24.62 13.07 15.84
CA GLY A 62 24.74 12.96 14.39
C GLY A 62 25.01 14.29 13.68
N ASN A 63 24.56 15.40 14.26
CA ASN A 63 24.75 16.77 13.76
C ASN A 63 24.50 16.90 12.26
N TYR A 64 23.29 16.52 11.81
CA TYR A 64 22.89 16.65 10.43
C TYR A 64 21.42 17.14 10.30
N ASP A 65 21.16 17.90 9.23
CA ASP A 65 19.82 18.34 8.81
C ASP A 65 19.87 18.52 7.29
N PHE A 66 19.54 17.46 6.54
CA PHE A 66 19.65 17.45 5.09
C PHE A 66 18.49 16.70 4.43
N THR A 67 18.26 17.05 3.16
CA THR A 67 17.27 16.38 2.29
C THR A 67 17.95 15.81 1.06
N LEU A 68 17.57 14.60 0.70
CA LEU A 68 17.87 13.98 -0.59
C LEU A 68 16.62 14.03 -1.45
N TYR A 69 16.72 14.66 -2.61
CA TYR A 69 15.58 14.87 -3.50
C TYR A 69 15.44 13.77 -4.54
N ASP A 70 14.19 13.48 -4.92
CA ASP A 70 13.86 12.59 -6.03
C ASP A 70 14.37 11.14 -5.88
N ILE A 71 14.50 10.65 -4.67
CA ILE A 71 14.97 9.31 -4.35
C ILE A 71 14.03 8.26 -4.93
N LYS A 72 14.59 7.31 -5.66
CA LYS A 72 13.90 6.14 -6.19
C LYS A 72 13.96 4.99 -5.20
N ALA A 73 12.84 4.31 -5.05
CA ALA A 73 12.73 3.08 -4.27
C ALA A 73 12.16 1.95 -5.11
N LYS A 74 12.41 0.74 -4.68
CA LYS A 74 11.90 -0.49 -5.28
C LYS A 74 11.20 -1.35 -4.24
N ASP A 75 10.31 -2.17 -4.73
CA ASP A 75 9.67 -3.23 -4.00
C ASP A 75 10.57 -4.47 -3.85
N ARG A 76 10.37 -5.25 -2.78
CA ARG A 76 11.06 -6.54 -2.54
C ARG A 76 10.03 -7.59 -2.11
N PRO A 77 9.09 -8.02 -2.98
CA PRO A 77 7.95 -8.86 -2.58
C PRO A 77 8.33 -10.24 -2.05
N GLY A 78 9.51 -10.78 -2.36
CA GLY A 78 10.00 -12.04 -1.81
C GLY A 78 9.34 -13.30 -2.38
N PHE A 79 8.59 -13.21 -3.48
CA PHE A 79 7.82 -14.33 -4.05
C PHE A 79 8.68 -15.51 -4.51
N ARG A 80 9.96 -15.31 -4.82
CA ARG A 80 10.87 -16.41 -5.20
C ARG A 80 11.04 -17.44 -4.09
N ASN A 81 10.74 -17.10 -2.85
CA ASN A 81 10.96 -17.92 -1.67
C ASN A 81 9.67 -18.57 -1.12
N ILE A 82 8.51 -18.37 -1.76
CA ILE A 82 7.24 -18.97 -1.32
C ILE A 82 7.32 -20.51 -1.28
N PHE A 83 8.08 -21.11 -2.20
CA PHE A 83 8.31 -22.56 -2.28
C PHE A 83 9.77 -22.95 -2.02
N GLY A 84 10.59 -22.02 -1.53
CA GLY A 84 12.00 -22.25 -1.26
C GLY A 84 12.28 -22.70 0.18
N THR A 85 13.50 -23.16 0.42
CA THR A 85 13.97 -23.60 1.74
C THR A 85 14.37 -22.43 2.66
N THR A 86 14.44 -21.20 2.15
CA THR A 86 14.81 -20.00 2.91
C THR A 86 13.57 -19.35 3.49
N LEU A 87 13.58 -19.09 4.80
CA LEU A 87 12.51 -18.43 5.58
C LEU A 87 12.42 -16.92 5.29
N ALA A 88 12.41 -16.52 4.02
CA ALA A 88 12.09 -15.14 3.68
C ALA A 88 10.58 -14.96 3.70
N VAL A 89 10.10 -14.05 4.55
CA VAL A 89 8.67 -13.70 4.63
C VAL A 89 8.32 -12.89 3.38
N PRO A 90 7.45 -13.42 2.47
CA PRO A 90 6.95 -12.65 1.35
C PRO A 90 6.09 -11.50 1.84
N GLN A 91 5.84 -10.51 0.99
CA GLN A 91 4.83 -9.51 1.27
C GLN A 91 3.46 -10.18 1.36
N TYR A 92 2.66 -9.75 2.31
CA TYR A 92 1.35 -10.33 2.57
C TYR A 92 0.36 -9.25 2.98
N VAL A 93 -0.91 -9.58 2.82
CA VAL A 93 -2.01 -8.71 3.22
C VAL A 93 -3.05 -9.49 4.03
N TYR A 94 -3.62 -8.83 5.02
CA TYR A 94 -4.76 -9.33 5.78
C TYR A 94 -5.92 -8.36 5.64
N ARG A 95 -7.13 -8.91 5.57
CA ARG A 95 -8.39 -8.17 5.53
C ARG A 95 -9.36 -8.78 6.52
N LEU A 96 -9.95 -7.97 7.37
CA LEU A 96 -11.05 -8.33 8.24
C LEU A 96 -12.19 -7.35 7.99
N GLY A 97 -13.29 -7.81 7.43
CA GLY A 97 -14.37 -6.93 7.04
C GLY A 97 -15.74 -7.41 7.47
N TYR A 98 -16.65 -6.46 7.52
CA TYR A 98 -18.03 -6.67 7.85
C TYR A 98 -18.94 -5.88 6.90
N TYR A 99 -19.74 -6.60 6.10
CA TYR A 99 -20.82 -6.01 5.34
C TYR A 99 -22.05 -5.85 6.23
N PHE A 100 -22.57 -4.63 6.31
CA PHE A 100 -23.76 -4.34 7.10
C PHE A 100 -24.99 -5.06 6.52
N ASN A 101 -25.97 -5.34 7.37
CA ASN A 101 -27.26 -5.84 6.93
C ASN A 101 -28.06 -4.72 6.23
N ASN A 102 -27.72 -4.44 5.00
CA ASN A 102 -28.44 -3.47 4.18
C ASN A 102 -28.46 -3.87 2.70
N LYS A 103 -29.46 -3.36 1.99
CA LYS A 103 -29.63 -3.59 0.54
C LYS A 103 -28.55 -2.92 -0.32
N LYS A 104 -27.63 -2.15 0.30
CA LYS A 104 -26.63 -1.36 -0.42
C LYS A 104 -25.25 -2.02 -0.50
N ASP A 105 -25.06 -3.20 0.10
CA ASP A 105 -23.76 -3.90 0.21
C ASP A 105 -22.64 -2.95 0.68
N LEU A 106 -22.94 -2.17 1.71
CA LEU A 106 -21.99 -1.29 2.39
C LEU A 106 -21.41 -2.03 3.58
N GLY A 107 -20.18 -1.70 3.94
CA GLY A 107 -19.49 -2.29 5.06
C GLY A 107 -18.29 -1.52 5.52
N ILE A 108 -17.52 -2.12 6.40
CA ILE A 108 -16.26 -1.63 6.93
C ILE A 108 -15.21 -2.74 6.91
N GLU A 109 -13.95 -2.38 6.67
CA GLU A 109 -12.82 -3.32 6.64
C GLU A 109 -11.66 -2.72 7.40
N ILE A 110 -10.97 -3.55 8.20
CA ILE A 110 -9.62 -3.27 8.66
C ILE A 110 -8.68 -4.04 7.75
N ASN A 111 -7.70 -3.37 7.18
CA ASN A 111 -6.66 -3.98 6.40
C ASN A 111 -5.28 -3.77 7.02
N PHE A 112 -4.42 -4.77 6.83
CA PHE A 112 -3.01 -4.70 7.13
C PHE A 112 -2.23 -5.16 5.90
N ASP A 113 -1.40 -4.26 5.35
CA ASP A 113 -0.55 -4.54 4.21
C ASP A 113 0.91 -4.49 4.64
N HIS A 114 1.57 -5.65 4.58
CA HIS A 114 3.00 -5.76 4.80
C HIS A 114 3.72 -5.47 3.49
N THR A 115 4.17 -4.24 3.32
CA THR A 115 4.90 -3.77 2.13
C THR A 115 6.38 -3.59 2.43
N LYS A 116 7.23 -3.52 1.40
CA LYS A 116 8.68 -3.36 1.57
C LYS A 116 9.19 -2.22 0.68
N TYR A 117 9.49 -1.10 1.30
CA TYR A 117 10.11 0.06 0.63
C TYR A 117 11.62 -0.05 0.73
N VAL A 118 12.33 -0.14 -0.40
CA VAL A 118 13.79 -0.26 -0.46
C VAL A 118 14.36 0.85 -1.33
N MET A 119 15.07 1.78 -0.73
CA MET A 119 15.83 2.78 -1.49
C MET A 119 16.79 2.09 -2.47
N ILE A 120 16.86 2.58 -3.70
CA ILE A 120 17.82 2.07 -4.68
C ILE A 120 19.20 2.63 -4.34
N ASN A 121 20.15 1.74 -4.08
CA ASN A 121 21.53 2.13 -3.80
C ASN A 121 22.25 2.63 -5.06
N ASN A 122 23.32 3.39 -4.87
CA ASN A 122 24.17 3.90 -5.96
C ASN A 122 23.40 4.74 -7.01
N GLN A 123 22.36 5.45 -6.56
CA GLN A 123 21.69 6.47 -7.37
C GLN A 123 22.28 7.84 -7.10
N THR A 124 22.29 8.70 -8.12
CA THR A 124 22.63 10.12 -7.96
C THR A 124 21.38 10.87 -7.52
N ALA A 125 21.53 11.71 -6.50
CA ALA A 125 20.47 12.57 -5.98
C ALA A 125 21.03 13.93 -5.56
N ARG A 126 20.18 14.95 -5.58
CA ARG A 126 20.53 16.24 -5.00
C ARG A 126 20.47 16.17 -3.48
N LEU A 127 21.59 16.48 -2.85
CA LEU A 127 21.71 16.64 -1.42
C LEU A 127 21.68 18.12 -1.09
N LYS A 128 20.80 18.54 -0.19
CA LYS A 128 20.71 19.92 0.29
C LYS A 128 20.55 19.96 1.80
N GLY A 129 21.38 20.72 2.49
CA GLY A 129 21.33 20.90 3.94
C GLY A 129 22.68 20.84 4.61
N HIS A 130 22.71 20.59 5.91
CA HIS A 130 23.91 20.61 6.74
C HIS A 130 24.33 19.19 7.17
N ILE A 131 25.62 18.92 7.11
CA ILE A 131 26.24 17.70 7.66
C ILE A 131 27.52 18.13 8.39
N GLY A 132 27.64 17.83 9.68
CA GLY A 132 28.79 18.20 10.48
C GLY A 132 29.09 19.71 10.51
N GLY A 133 28.01 20.53 10.45
CA GLY A 133 28.12 22.00 10.43
C GLY A 133 28.44 22.61 9.04
N THR A 134 28.73 21.80 8.02
CA THR A 134 28.97 22.25 6.64
C THR A 134 27.67 22.19 5.83
N TYR A 135 27.36 23.25 5.10
CA TYR A 135 26.23 23.29 4.19
C TYR A 135 26.60 22.72 2.83
N TYR A 136 25.73 21.87 2.29
CA TYR A 136 25.85 21.26 0.98
C TYR A 136 24.62 21.60 0.11
N ASP A 137 24.82 21.79 -1.18
CA ASP A 137 23.79 21.88 -2.19
C ASP A 137 24.38 21.33 -3.50
N VAL A 138 24.51 20.00 -3.58
CA VAL A 138 25.26 19.29 -4.63
C VAL A 138 24.52 18.03 -5.08
N ASP A 139 24.74 17.63 -6.33
CA ASP A 139 24.39 16.31 -6.81
C ASP A 139 25.46 15.31 -6.37
N THR A 140 25.07 14.25 -5.69
CA THR A 140 26.00 13.26 -5.13
C THR A 140 25.53 11.83 -5.39
N LEU A 141 26.50 10.91 -5.46
CA LEU A 141 26.23 9.48 -5.50
C LEU A 141 25.89 9.00 -4.09
N ILE A 142 24.72 8.43 -3.93
CA ILE A 142 24.26 7.87 -2.65
C ILE A 142 24.80 6.44 -2.53
N SER A 143 26.00 6.28 -1.96
CA SER A 143 26.56 4.98 -1.67
C SER A 143 25.93 4.35 -0.42
N GLU A 144 26.07 3.01 -0.26
CA GLU A 144 25.56 2.29 0.92
C GLU A 144 26.22 2.75 2.23
N ASP A 145 27.49 3.16 2.17
CA ASP A 145 28.22 3.69 3.31
C ASP A 145 27.73 5.09 3.73
N PHE A 146 27.27 5.89 2.76
CA PHE A 146 26.72 7.21 3.03
C PHE A 146 25.31 7.09 3.58
N LEU A 147 24.42 6.42 2.82
CA LEU A 147 23.04 6.18 3.23
C LEU A 147 22.49 4.91 2.60
N LYS A 148 22.02 4.00 3.43
CA LYS A 148 21.09 2.92 3.11
C LYS A 148 19.81 3.16 3.90
N PHE A 149 18.66 3.08 3.24
CA PHE A 149 17.37 3.34 3.89
C PHE A 149 16.30 2.39 3.34
N GLU A 150 15.77 1.54 4.21
CA GLU A 150 14.76 0.59 3.81
C GLU A 150 13.79 0.25 4.95
N HIS A 151 12.56 -0.05 4.58
CA HIS A 151 11.53 -0.61 5.44
C HIS A 151 11.25 -2.06 5.04
N THR A 152 12.23 -2.96 5.15
CA THR A 152 12.16 -4.34 4.64
C THR A 152 11.51 -5.31 5.59
N ASN A 153 11.53 -5.01 6.89
CA ASN A 153 10.75 -5.73 7.89
C ASN A 153 9.32 -5.18 7.99
N GLY A 154 8.94 -4.33 7.05
CA GLY A 154 7.62 -3.80 6.80
C GLY A 154 7.58 -2.27 6.76
N ALA A 155 7.09 -1.71 5.69
CA ALA A 155 6.58 -0.34 5.63
C ALA A 155 5.17 -0.25 6.25
N ASN A 156 4.51 -1.34 6.44
CA ASN A 156 3.24 -1.69 7.07
C ASN A 156 2.17 -0.60 7.07
N PHE A 157 1.10 -0.84 6.34
CA PHE A 157 -0.09 0.01 6.31
C PHE A 157 -1.21 -0.64 7.11
N LEU A 158 -1.68 0.02 8.16
CA LEU A 158 -2.86 -0.38 8.90
C LEU A 158 -3.97 0.64 8.64
N MET A 159 -5.02 0.23 7.94
CA MET A 159 -6.08 1.14 7.51
C MET A 159 -7.46 0.64 7.91
N VAL A 160 -8.39 1.59 7.99
CA VAL A 160 -9.83 1.34 8.06
C VAL A 160 -10.45 1.85 6.77
N ASN A 161 -11.17 0.96 6.08
CA ASN A 161 -11.80 1.23 4.80
C ASN A 161 -13.33 1.20 4.92
N LEU A 162 -14.00 2.06 4.19
CA LEU A 162 -15.41 1.91 3.88
C LEU A 162 -15.55 0.97 2.68
N LEU A 163 -16.48 0.04 2.75
CA LEU A 163 -16.71 -0.94 1.69
C LEU A 163 -17.95 -0.59 0.91
N LYS A 164 -17.85 -0.69 -0.42
CA LYS A 164 -18.99 -0.77 -1.32
C LYS A 164 -18.72 -1.91 -2.29
N ARG A 165 -19.71 -2.82 -2.39
CA ARG A 165 -19.73 -3.86 -3.41
C ARG A 165 -20.91 -3.68 -4.34
N GLN A 166 -20.73 -4.06 -5.60
CA GLN A 166 -21.78 -4.15 -6.59
C GLN A 166 -21.68 -5.49 -7.31
N ASN A 167 -22.77 -6.26 -7.32
CA ASN A 167 -22.84 -7.48 -8.10
C ASN A 167 -22.91 -7.15 -9.59
N LEU A 168 -22.08 -7.80 -10.38
CA LEU A 168 -22.01 -7.65 -11.84
C LEU A 168 -22.66 -8.84 -12.54
N LEU A 169 -22.27 -10.05 -12.12
CA LEU A 169 -22.74 -11.29 -12.74
C LEU A 169 -23.10 -12.31 -11.66
N VAL A 170 -24.09 -13.14 -11.97
CA VAL A 170 -24.48 -14.28 -11.13
C VAL A 170 -24.71 -15.50 -12.01
N SER A 171 -24.19 -16.66 -11.58
CA SER A 171 -24.44 -17.92 -12.28
C SER A 171 -25.89 -18.35 -12.17
N ALA A 172 -26.39 -19.11 -13.16
CA ALA A 172 -27.78 -19.60 -13.21
C ALA A 172 -28.17 -20.39 -11.94
N ASN A 173 -27.22 -21.14 -11.36
CA ASN A 173 -27.43 -21.89 -10.12
C ASN A 173 -27.24 -21.05 -8.85
N LYS A 174 -26.98 -19.75 -8.96
CA LYS A 174 -26.74 -18.78 -7.88
C LYS A 174 -25.63 -19.15 -6.90
N LYS A 175 -24.70 -20.02 -7.32
CA LYS A 175 -23.57 -20.45 -6.46
C LYS A 175 -22.33 -19.59 -6.65
N HIS A 176 -22.21 -18.88 -7.76
CA HIS A 176 -21.06 -18.06 -8.14
C HIS A 176 -21.49 -16.63 -8.43
N TRP A 177 -20.77 -15.68 -7.88
CA TRP A 177 -21.05 -14.26 -8.02
C TRP A 177 -19.78 -13.52 -8.36
N LEU A 178 -19.84 -12.67 -9.36
CA LEU A 178 -18.78 -11.70 -9.65
C LEU A 178 -19.30 -10.32 -9.27
N GLY A 179 -18.54 -9.60 -8.47
CA GLY A 179 -18.84 -8.23 -8.07
C GLY A 179 -17.66 -7.32 -8.25
N ALA A 180 -17.92 -6.03 -8.42
CA ALA A 180 -16.95 -4.96 -8.25
C ALA A 180 -16.91 -4.54 -6.77
N VAL A 181 -15.73 -4.16 -6.30
CA VAL A 181 -15.54 -3.61 -4.94
C VAL A 181 -14.79 -2.30 -5.05
N ILE A 182 -15.14 -1.35 -4.16
CA ILE A 182 -14.39 -0.12 -3.95
C ILE A 182 -14.28 0.14 -2.45
N LYS A 183 -13.09 0.54 -2.01
CA LYS A 183 -12.72 0.62 -0.59
C LYS A 183 -11.85 1.86 -0.33
N PRO A 184 -12.44 3.06 -0.25
CA PRO A 184 -11.72 4.23 0.26
C PRO A 184 -11.42 4.06 1.74
N GLY A 185 -10.24 4.52 2.17
CA GLY A 185 -9.84 4.39 3.55
C GLY A 185 -8.68 5.29 3.97
N ALA A 186 -8.43 5.28 5.27
CA ALA A 186 -7.33 5.99 5.90
C ALA A 186 -6.78 5.16 7.06
N GLY A 187 -5.54 5.45 7.45
CA GLY A 187 -4.89 4.71 8.51
C GLY A 187 -3.54 5.27 8.92
N ILE A 188 -2.74 4.40 9.51
CA ILE A 188 -1.40 4.73 10.01
C ILE A 188 -0.35 3.88 9.29
N VAL A 189 0.88 4.40 9.25
CA VAL A 189 2.07 3.68 8.79
C VAL A 189 2.91 3.25 9.98
N ILE A 190 3.36 1.99 9.97
CA ILE A 190 4.09 1.37 11.10
C ILE A 190 5.38 0.73 10.55
N PRO A 191 6.39 1.53 10.17
CA PRO A 191 7.62 0.98 9.64
C PRO A 191 8.46 0.28 10.72
N LYS A 192 9.25 -0.70 10.28
CA LYS A 192 10.49 -1.10 10.92
C LYS A 192 11.63 -0.78 9.95
N THR A 193 12.42 0.22 10.29
CA THR A 193 13.43 0.80 9.40
C THR A 193 14.78 0.17 9.64
N ASP A 194 15.42 -0.32 8.60
CA ASP A 194 16.82 -0.70 8.54
C ASP A 194 17.58 0.43 7.84
N VAL A 195 18.47 1.08 8.56
CA VAL A 195 19.15 2.29 8.11
C VAL A 195 20.65 2.26 8.37
N THR A 196 21.43 2.71 7.40
CA THR A 196 22.83 3.07 7.57
C THR A 196 22.99 4.55 7.25
N ILE A 197 23.57 5.33 8.14
CA ILE A 197 23.93 6.74 7.94
C ILE A 197 25.39 6.92 8.33
N PHE A 198 26.23 7.39 7.40
CA PHE A 198 27.67 7.62 7.61
C PHE A 198 28.38 6.40 8.21
N LYS A 199 28.16 5.21 7.61
CA LYS A 199 28.66 3.89 8.04
C LYS A 199 28.07 3.35 9.36
N ASN A 200 27.31 4.11 10.11
CA ASN A 200 26.61 3.61 11.29
C ASN A 200 25.33 2.91 10.87
N HIS A 201 25.13 1.67 11.30
CA HIS A 201 23.98 0.84 10.96
C HIS A 201 23.09 0.58 12.16
N LEU A 202 21.76 0.60 11.95
CA LEU A 202 20.77 0.23 12.96
C LEU A 202 19.54 -0.39 12.32
N ASP A 203 19.16 -1.60 12.77
CA ASP A 203 17.84 -2.20 12.52
C ASP A 203 16.91 -1.76 13.66
N ASN A 204 16.00 -0.83 13.35
CA ASN A 204 15.10 -0.20 14.32
C ASN A 204 13.94 -1.12 14.75
N LYS A 205 13.16 -0.64 15.72
CA LYS A 205 11.91 -1.24 16.16
C LYS A 205 10.72 -0.74 15.33
N PHE A 206 9.59 -1.44 15.41
CA PHE A 206 8.30 -0.94 14.89
C PHE A 206 7.89 0.35 15.61
N HIS A 207 7.43 1.32 14.83
CA HIS A 207 7.03 2.63 15.31
C HIS A 207 5.89 3.18 14.47
N ILE A 208 4.90 3.84 15.10
CA ILE A 208 3.87 4.56 14.35
C ILE A 208 4.50 5.85 13.84
N ALA A 209 4.75 5.93 12.54
CA ALA A 209 5.56 7.00 11.95
C ALA A 209 4.75 8.01 11.13
N GLY A 210 3.43 7.88 11.05
CA GLY A 210 2.63 8.79 10.24
C GLY A 210 1.30 8.21 9.81
N TYR A 211 0.79 8.68 8.67
CA TYR A 211 -0.53 8.33 8.19
C TYR A 211 -0.53 7.92 6.70
N ILE A 212 -1.61 7.26 6.30
CA ILE A 212 -1.87 6.84 4.93
C ILE A 212 -3.34 7.08 4.59
N VAL A 213 -3.59 7.51 3.35
CA VAL A 213 -4.93 7.58 2.77
C VAL A 213 -4.92 6.93 1.39
N GLY A 214 -5.99 6.26 1.01
CA GLY A 214 -6.00 5.58 -0.28
C GLY A 214 -7.36 5.05 -0.69
N VAL A 215 -7.40 4.49 -1.89
CA VAL A 215 -8.57 3.83 -2.46
C VAL A 215 -8.13 2.51 -3.07
N GLU A 216 -8.78 1.43 -2.67
CA GLU A 216 -8.66 0.10 -3.27
C GLU A 216 -9.90 -0.19 -4.12
N ALA A 217 -9.73 -0.75 -5.32
CA ALA A 217 -10.83 -1.13 -6.19
C ALA A 217 -10.48 -2.35 -7.03
N GLY A 218 -11.48 -3.17 -7.38
CA GLY A 218 -11.27 -4.34 -8.19
C GLY A 218 -12.46 -5.27 -8.24
N LEU A 219 -12.17 -6.56 -8.42
CA LEU A 219 -13.16 -7.60 -8.61
C LEU A 219 -13.11 -8.60 -7.46
N ARG A 220 -14.27 -9.03 -7.03
CA ARG A 220 -14.47 -10.10 -6.05
C ARG A 220 -15.32 -11.20 -6.67
N TYR A 221 -14.80 -12.41 -6.65
CA TYR A 221 -15.49 -13.61 -7.10
C TYR A 221 -15.84 -14.48 -5.90
N ASP A 222 -17.11 -14.56 -5.58
CA ASP A 222 -17.64 -15.44 -4.52
C ASP A 222 -17.85 -16.85 -5.06
N LEU A 223 -17.20 -17.81 -4.43
CA LEU A 223 -17.28 -19.23 -4.68
C LEU A 223 -18.25 -19.86 -3.68
N PHE A 224 -19.38 -20.30 -4.17
CA PHE A 224 -20.44 -20.83 -3.32
C PHE A 224 -20.91 -19.80 -2.27
N LYS A 225 -21.08 -20.24 -1.01
CA LYS A 225 -21.57 -19.38 0.06
C LYS A 225 -20.45 -18.81 0.95
N TYR A 226 -19.34 -19.51 1.06
CA TYR A 226 -18.38 -19.29 2.12
C TYR A 226 -17.01 -18.82 1.68
N ALA A 227 -16.60 -19.07 0.46
CA ALA A 227 -15.28 -18.72 -0.04
C ALA A 227 -15.34 -17.61 -1.10
N PHE A 228 -14.24 -16.86 -1.25
CA PHE A 228 -14.10 -15.88 -2.31
C PHE A 228 -12.64 -15.68 -2.70
N LEU A 229 -12.46 -15.16 -3.90
CA LEU A 229 -11.20 -14.59 -4.39
C LEU A 229 -11.43 -13.10 -4.68
N GLU A 230 -10.43 -12.28 -4.40
CA GLU A 230 -10.48 -10.85 -4.67
C GLU A 230 -9.18 -10.41 -5.33
N PHE A 231 -9.31 -9.72 -6.46
CA PHE A 231 -8.19 -9.11 -7.18
C PHE A 231 -8.43 -7.61 -7.28
N THR A 232 -7.54 -6.83 -6.67
CA THR A 232 -7.69 -5.38 -6.54
C THR A 232 -6.41 -4.64 -6.88
N GLY A 233 -6.58 -3.38 -7.27
CA GLY A 233 -5.54 -2.37 -7.30
C GLY A 233 -5.81 -1.33 -6.23
N LYS A 234 -4.78 -0.90 -5.51
CA LYS A 234 -4.87 0.14 -4.48
C LYS A 234 -3.90 1.27 -4.81
N GLY A 235 -4.42 2.49 -4.83
CA GLY A 235 -3.61 3.72 -4.89
C GLY A 235 -3.63 4.42 -3.55
N SER A 236 -2.46 4.77 -3.01
CA SER A 236 -2.37 5.41 -1.69
C SER A 236 -1.32 6.52 -1.66
N PHE A 237 -1.54 7.49 -0.79
CA PHE A 237 -0.57 8.48 -0.35
C PHE A 237 -0.16 8.15 1.08
N ALA A 238 1.12 7.83 1.28
CA ALA A 238 1.71 7.54 2.58
C ALA A 238 2.66 8.66 2.98
N ASN A 239 2.49 9.19 4.20
CA ASN A 239 3.33 10.22 4.77
C ASN A 239 3.94 9.73 6.08
N TYR A 240 5.24 9.51 6.06
CA TYR A 240 6.05 9.10 7.19
C TYR A 240 6.69 10.33 7.81
N THR A 241 6.11 10.83 8.90
CA THR A 241 6.49 12.08 9.54
C THR A 241 7.51 11.93 10.67
N ASP A 242 7.69 10.71 11.19
CA ASP A 242 8.49 10.44 12.38
C ASP A 242 9.19 9.06 12.30
N VAL A 243 9.97 8.84 11.24
CA VAL A 243 10.73 7.59 11.08
C VAL A 243 11.92 7.58 11.99
N LEU A 244 12.09 6.51 12.77
CA LEU A 244 13.26 6.31 13.61
C LEU A 244 14.49 5.98 12.75
N VAL A 245 15.59 6.66 13.01
CA VAL A 245 16.89 6.38 12.41
C VAL A 245 17.94 6.15 13.52
N ILE A 246 19.18 6.50 13.33
CA ILE A 246 20.25 6.25 14.30
C ILE A 246 20.18 7.27 15.44
N GLY A 247 20.36 6.82 16.68
CA GLY A 247 20.34 7.68 17.87
C GLY A 247 18.99 8.35 18.08
N ASP A 248 19.01 9.65 18.29
CA ASP A 248 17.80 10.49 18.41
C ASP A 248 17.33 11.06 17.08
N GLY A 249 18.02 10.70 15.98
CA GLY A 249 17.71 11.16 14.64
C GLY A 249 16.36 10.69 14.15
N LYS A 250 15.76 11.50 13.28
CA LYS A 250 14.49 11.24 12.62
C LYS A 250 14.61 11.39 11.11
N ALA A 251 13.78 10.65 10.39
CA ALA A 251 13.56 10.88 8.98
C ALA A 251 12.10 11.16 8.68
N HIS A 252 11.89 11.94 7.64
CA HIS A 252 10.58 12.26 7.09
C HIS A 252 10.59 12.03 5.58
N HIS A 253 9.59 11.36 5.07
CA HIS A 253 9.35 11.24 3.64
C HIS A 253 7.88 10.92 3.34
N TYR A 254 7.48 11.17 2.10
CA TYR A 254 6.17 10.77 1.61
C TYR A 254 6.29 10.25 0.19
N PHE A 255 5.34 9.41 -0.20
CA PHE A 255 5.25 8.89 -1.55
C PHE A 255 3.82 8.46 -1.91
N PHE A 256 3.58 8.37 -3.21
CA PHE A 256 2.42 7.65 -3.73
C PHE A 256 2.82 6.21 -3.98
N THR A 257 1.94 5.28 -3.61
CA THR A 257 2.11 3.86 -3.93
C THR A 257 0.93 3.34 -4.73
N ALA A 258 1.23 2.42 -5.66
CA ALA A 258 0.25 1.61 -6.34
C ALA A 258 0.52 0.15 -6.00
N GLU A 259 -0.50 -0.53 -5.46
CA GLU A 259 -0.42 -1.93 -5.07
C GLU A 259 -1.31 -2.77 -5.99
N VAL A 260 -0.83 -3.93 -6.41
CA VAL A 260 -1.64 -5.00 -7.01
C VAL A 260 -1.78 -6.10 -5.98
N ILE A 261 -3.02 -6.47 -5.68
CA ILE A 261 -3.36 -7.32 -4.53
C ILE A 261 -4.22 -8.49 -4.99
N LEU A 262 -3.85 -9.71 -4.56
CA LEU A 262 -4.65 -10.91 -4.75
C LEU A 262 -4.87 -11.58 -3.39
N THR A 263 -6.13 -11.76 -3.00
CA THR A 263 -6.50 -12.42 -1.76
C THR A 263 -7.47 -13.56 -1.98
N ALA A 264 -7.40 -14.55 -1.12
CA ALA A 264 -8.42 -15.58 -0.94
C ALA A 264 -8.99 -15.46 0.47
N GLY A 265 -10.29 -15.70 0.61
CA GLY A 265 -10.93 -15.49 1.89
C GLY A 265 -12.18 -16.33 2.13
N PHE A 266 -12.63 -16.24 3.37
CA PHE A 266 -13.87 -16.87 3.82
C PHE A 266 -14.83 -15.83 4.34
N GLN A 267 -16.11 -16.11 4.17
CA GLN A 267 -17.20 -15.24 4.63
C GLN A 267 -18.31 -16.07 5.28
N PHE A 268 -18.96 -15.47 6.24
CA PHE A 268 -20.10 -16.08 6.93
C PHE A 268 -21.10 -15.00 7.36
N ALA A 269 -22.39 -15.32 7.21
CA ALA A 269 -23.48 -14.48 7.70
C ALA A 269 -23.72 -14.77 9.17
N LEU A 270 -24.02 -13.71 9.95
CA LEU A 270 -24.44 -13.80 11.35
C LEU A 270 -25.92 -14.13 11.46
#